data_b83546e0cb0def2fd9430931efa0f052
#
_entry.id   b83546e0cb0def2fd9430931efa0f052
#
_cell.length_a   1.000
_cell.length_b   1.000
_cell.length_c   1.000
_cell.angle_alpha   90.00
_cell.angle_beta   90.00
_cell.angle_gamma   90.00
#
_symmetry.space_group_name_H-M   'P 1'
#
loop_
_entity.id
_entity.type
_entity.pdbx_description
1 polymer ?
#
loop_
_entity_poly.entity_id
_entity_poly.type
_entity_poly.pdbx_seq_one_letter_code
_entity_poly.pdbx_strand_id
1 'polypeptide(L)'
;MADDSTSRFQAGQTGLIVRIPDAEPTVRAWRERFDPSAQAGVPAHVTVLFPFLDESRIDARVCSALAHMLGSHRAFDLRFESCGRFPGVLYLAPEPGTQLRLLTEVIADRWPEAPPYGGQFADIVPHLTVADGQDDAVLDEIEADLLGRLPFTSRVSSVDLMVHDGAKWHERASFALLG
;
A
#
# COMPACT_ATOMS: atom_id res chain seq x y z
N MET A 1 23.27 -12.10 23.32
CA MET A 1 22.23 -12.73 22.54
C MET A 1 21.78 -11.67 21.53
N ALA A 2 22.12 -11.86 20.29
CA ALA A 2 21.66 -10.99 19.21
C ALA A 2 20.15 -11.19 19.05
N ASP A 3 19.41 -10.12 19.16
CA ASP A 3 18.00 -10.06 18.82
C ASP A 3 17.90 -10.25 17.29
N ASP A 4 17.65 -11.48 16.88
CA ASP A 4 17.45 -11.85 15.47
C ASP A 4 15.98 -11.53 15.11
N SER A 5 15.59 -10.26 15.28
CA SER A 5 14.40 -9.74 14.64
C SER A 5 14.76 -9.52 13.18
N THR A 6 14.72 -10.60 12.41
CA THR A 6 14.81 -10.55 10.94
C THR A 6 13.77 -9.53 10.46
N SER A 7 14.21 -8.33 10.10
CA SER A 7 13.34 -7.29 9.58
C SER A 7 12.50 -7.87 8.44
N ARG A 8 11.19 -7.74 8.51
CA ARG A 8 10.26 -8.15 7.45
C ARG A 8 10.61 -7.53 6.10
N PHE A 9 11.29 -6.40 6.14
CA PHE A 9 11.70 -5.63 4.96
C PHE A 9 13.23 -5.54 4.90
N GLN A 10 13.76 -5.47 3.68
CA GLN A 10 15.20 -5.42 3.41
C GLN A 10 15.60 -4.08 2.79
N ALA A 11 16.82 -3.63 3.07
CA ALA A 11 17.38 -2.45 2.42
C ALA A 11 17.36 -2.60 0.89
N GLY A 12 16.97 -1.54 0.18
CA GLY A 12 16.84 -1.53 -1.27
C GLY A 12 15.51 -2.04 -1.80
N GLN A 13 14.66 -2.65 -0.96
CA GLN A 13 13.28 -2.96 -1.40
C GLN A 13 12.52 -1.69 -1.73
N THR A 14 11.73 -1.73 -2.81
CA THR A 14 10.85 -0.64 -3.21
C THR A 14 9.42 -1.12 -3.39
N GLY A 15 8.49 -0.18 -3.31
CA GLY A 15 7.08 -0.42 -3.58
C GLY A 15 6.38 0.85 -4.04
N LEU A 16 5.31 0.67 -4.77
CA LEU A 16 4.45 1.75 -5.26
C LEU A 16 3.14 1.73 -4.48
N ILE A 17 2.79 2.86 -3.88
CA ILE A 17 1.60 3.02 -3.04
C ILE A 17 0.79 4.25 -3.44
N VAL A 18 -0.49 4.25 -3.10
CA VAL A 18 -1.30 5.46 -2.99
C VAL A 18 -1.55 5.75 -1.51
N ARG A 19 -1.25 6.96 -1.06
CA ARG A 19 -1.52 7.38 0.32
C ARG A 19 -2.99 7.71 0.49
N ILE A 20 -3.52 7.37 1.66
CA ILE A 20 -4.90 7.64 2.04
C ILE A 20 -4.89 8.47 3.33
N PRO A 21 -4.57 9.77 3.26
CA PRO A 21 -4.44 10.60 4.47
C PRO A 21 -5.76 10.74 5.24
N ASP A 22 -6.90 10.68 4.55
CA ASP A 22 -8.21 10.74 5.19
C ASP A 22 -8.53 9.51 6.06
N ALA A 23 -7.78 8.41 5.89
CA ALA A 23 -7.89 7.23 6.74
C ALA A 23 -7.20 7.41 8.10
N GLU A 24 -6.17 8.26 8.18
CA GLU A 24 -5.32 8.37 9.38
C GLU A 24 -6.11 8.57 10.68
N PRO A 25 -7.11 9.46 10.76
CA PRO A 25 -7.88 9.61 12.01
C PRO A 25 -8.60 8.34 12.46
N THR A 26 -8.93 7.46 11.51
CA THR A 26 -9.66 6.22 11.77
C THR A 26 -8.73 5.06 12.11
N VAL A 27 -7.58 4.94 11.41
CA VAL A 27 -6.77 3.72 11.43
C VAL A 27 -5.43 3.86 12.15
N ARG A 28 -4.92 5.09 12.40
CA ARG A 28 -3.56 5.32 12.89
C ARG A 28 -3.24 4.52 14.16
N ALA A 29 -4.08 4.65 15.20
CA ALA A 29 -3.82 4.01 16.49
C ALA A 29 -3.75 2.49 16.39
N TRP A 30 -4.58 1.88 15.54
CA TRP A 30 -4.58 0.44 15.29
C TRP A 30 -3.36 0.02 14.48
N ARG A 31 -3.04 0.77 13.42
CA ARG A 31 -1.88 0.49 12.57
C ARG A 31 -0.56 0.59 13.32
N GLU A 32 -0.38 1.59 14.17
CA GLU A 32 0.83 1.73 14.99
C GLU A 32 1.05 0.53 15.90
N ARG A 33 -0.03 -0.11 16.36
CA ARG A 33 0.04 -1.30 17.22
C ARG A 33 0.19 -2.61 16.46
N PHE A 34 -0.47 -2.75 15.32
CA PHE A 34 -0.70 -4.04 14.69
C PHE A 34 -0.31 -4.13 13.20
N ASP A 35 0.23 -3.08 12.61
CA ASP A 35 0.67 -3.11 11.21
C ASP A 35 2.18 -2.89 11.12
N PRO A 36 2.97 -3.94 10.75
CA PRO A 36 4.41 -3.82 10.58
C PRO A 36 4.84 -2.72 9.61
N SER A 37 4.04 -2.44 8.58
CA SER A 37 4.37 -1.37 7.63
C SER A 37 4.26 0.02 8.27
N ALA A 38 3.27 0.25 9.13
CA ALA A 38 3.16 1.50 9.90
C ALA A 38 4.32 1.67 10.88
N GLN A 39 4.70 0.59 11.57
CA GLN A 39 5.86 0.56 12.47
C GLN A 39 7.17 0.83 11.72
N ALA A 40 7.25 0.44 10.45
CA ALA A 40 8.36 0.73 9.55
C ALA A 40 8.25 2.09 8.84
N GLY A 41 7.27 2.93 9.17
CA GLY A 41 7.16 4.31 8.71
C GLY A 41 6.28 4.56 7.48
N VAL A 42 5.52 3.56 7.02
CA VAL A 42 4.60 3.76 5.89
C VAL A 42 3.28 4.35 6.40
N PRO A 43 2.81 5.50 5.88
CA PRO A 43 1.50 6.05 6.22
C PRO A 43 0.36 5.16 5.75
N ALA A 44 -0.88 5.45 6.15
CA ALA A 44 -2.07 4.77 5.65
C ALA A 44 -2.09 4.79 4.11
N HIS A 45 -2.19 3.62 3.49
CA HIS A 45 -2.02 3.47 2.05
C HIS A 45 -2.75 2.25 1.49
N VAL A 46 -2.94 2.27 0.18
CA VAL A 46 -3.22 1.06 -0.61
C VAL A 46 -1.99 0.78 -1.47
N THR A 47 -1.51 -0.45 -1.45
CA THR A 47 -0.40 -0.87 -2.29
C THR A 47 -0.85 -0.98 -3.74
N VAL A 48 -0.11 -0.32 -4.65
CA VAL A 48 -0.30 -0.47 -6.09
C VAL A 48 0.52 -1.64 -6.61
N LEU A 49 1.82 -1.72 -6.25
CA LEU A 49 2.68 -2.84 -6.60
C LEU A 49 3.81 -2.99 -5.58
N PHE A 50 3.93 -4.18 -5.00
CA PHE A 50 5.02 -4.56 -4.10
C PHE A 50 5.36 -6.05 -4.27
N PRO A 51 6.63 -6.46 -4.23
CA PRO A 51 7.81 -5.58 -4.36
C PRO A 51 7.94 -5.04 -5.78
N PHE A 52 8.47 -3.84 -5.92
CA PHE A 52 8.85 -3.29 -7.22
C PHE A 52 10.34 -3.58 -7.50
N LEU A 53 10.97 -2.87 -8.41
CA LEU A 53 12.38 -3.07 -8.73
C LEU A 53 13.28 -2.71 -7.54
N ASP A 54 14.38 -3.43 -7.34
CA ASP A 54 15.39 -3.04 -6.36
C ASP A 54 15.84 -1.59 -6.58
N GLU A 55 16.12 -0.85 -5.52
CA GLU A 55 16.49 0.57 -5.56
C GLU A 55 17.64 0.84 -6.54
N SER A 56 18.62 -0.06 -6.62
CA SER A 56 19.76 0.07 -7.54
C SER A 56 19.37 0.08 -9.02
N ARG A 57 18.16 -0.38 -9.35
CA ARG A 57 17.59 -0.38 -10.70
C ARG A 57 16.67 0.81 -10.97
N ILE A 58 16.40 1.65 -9.97
CA ILE A 58 15.54 2.83 -10.10
C ILE A 58 16.40 4.01 -10.61
N ASP A 59 16.55 4.11 -11.90
CA ASP A 59 17.23 5.20 -12.56
C ASP A 59 16.27 6.28 -13.12
N ALA A 60 16.81 7.29 -13.78
CA ALA A 60 16.03 8.37 -14.37
C ALA A 60 15.06 7.88 -15.45
N ARG A 61 15.37 6.77 -16.14
CA ARG A 61 14.51 6.19 -17.19
C ARG A 61 13.29 5.51 -16.57
N VAL A 62 13.49 4.78 -15.48
CA VAL A 62 12.39 4.17 -14.73
C VAL A 62 11.46 5.26 -14.18
N CYS A 63 12.01 6.28 -13.53
CA CYS A 63 11.22 7.39 -12.99
C CYS A 63 10.46 8.13 -14.09
N SER A 64 11.09 8.39 -15.24
CA SER A 64 10.45 9.05 -16.39
C SER A 64 9.33 8.21 -16.99
N ALA A 65 9.52 6.88 -17.08
CA ALA A 65 8.47 5.97 -17.55
C ALA A 65 7.27 5.92 -16.59
N LEU A 66 7.52 5.85 -15.27
CA LEU A 66 6.46 5.93 -14.26
C LEU A 66 5.70 7.25 -14.36
N ALA A 67 6.40 8.38 -14.44
CA ALA A 67 5.75 9.69 -14.55
C ALA A 67 4.88 9.81 -15.81
N HIS A 68 5.36 9.30 -16.95
CA HIS A 68 4.60 9.32 -18.20
C HIS A 68 3.35 8.42 -18.12
N MET A 69 3.50 7.19 -17.66
CA MET A 69 2.40 6.23 -17.55
C MET A 69 1.35 6.71 -16.56
N LEU A 70 1.74 7.06 -15.35
CA LEU A 70 0.84 7.47 -14.29
C LEU A 70 0.16 8.81 -14.61
N GLY A 71 0.89 9.75 -15.24
CA GLY A 71 0.35 11.03 -15.70
C GLY A 71 -0.74 10.92 -16.78
N SER A 72 -0.93 9.76 -17.40
CA SER A 72 -2.02 9.50 -18.34
C SER A 72 -3.31 9.00 -17.66
N HIS A 73 -3.23 8.61 -16.39
CA HIS A 73 -4.38 8.15 -15.60
C HIS A 73 -4.99 9.29 -14.80
N ARG A 74 -6.31 9.42 -14.83
CA ARG A 74 -7.00 10.45 -14.06
C ARG A 74 -6.95 10.17 -12.57
N ALA A 75 -6.80 11.25 -11.78
CA ALA A 75 -7.06 11.20 -10.34
C ALA A 75 -8.49 10.73 -10.06
N PHE A 76 -8.69 10.01 -8.96
CA PHE A 76 -9.96 9.37 -8.64
C PHE A 76 -10.24 9.40 -7.14
N ASP A 77 -11.51 9.20 -6.78
CA ASP A 77 -11.94 9.10 -5.40
C ASP A 77 -12.14 7.64 -5.01
N LEU A 78 -11.77 7.31 -3.77
CA LEU A 78 -12.03 6.03 -3.14
C LEU A 78 -12.94 6.23 -1.93
N ARG A 79 -13.96 5.38 -1.82
CA ARG A 79 -14.83 5.31 -0.66
C ARG A 79 -14.47 4.08 0.16
N PHE A 80 -14.39 4.24 1.46
CA PHE A 80 -14.14 3.18 2.41
C PHE A 80 -15.36 3.06 3.32
N GLU A 81 -16.10 1.98 3.20
CA GLU A 81 -17.33 1.78 3.99
C GLU A 81 -17.44 0.38 4.60
N SER A 82 -16.51 -0.51 4.26
CA SER A 82 -16.49 -1.89 4.77
C SER A 82 -15.08 -2.38 5.08
N CYS A 83 -15.02 -3.36 5.96
CA CYS A 83 -13.81 -4.12 6.25
C CYS A 83 -13.80 -5.41 5.43
N GLY A 84 -12.61 -5.95 5.20
CA GLY A 84 -12.36 -7.27 4.66
C GLY A 84 -11.25 -7.97 5.43
N ARG A 85 -11.11 -9.28 5.23
CA ARG A 85 -10.11 -10.10 5.92
C ARG A 85 -9.36 -11.00 4.97
N PHE A 86 -8.04 -11.11 5.20
CA PHE A 86 -7.23 -12.27 4.83
C PHE A 86 -6.86 -13.03 6.11
N PRO A 87 -6.31 -14.24 6.04
CA PRO A 87 -5.84 -14.94 7.24
C PRO A 87 -4.91 -14.07 8.09
N GLY A 88 -5.33 -13.74 9.32
CA GLY A 88 -4.59 -12.89 10.25
C GLY A 88 -4.54 -11.39 9.92
N VAL A 89 -5.26 -10.93 8.90
CA VAL A 89 -5.22 -9.55 8.40
C VAL A 89 -6.62 -8.93 8.36
N LEU A 90 -6.75 -7.73 8.90
CA LEU A 90 -7.91 -6.87 8.73
C LEU A 90 -7.55 -5.67 7.85
N TYR A 91 -8.39 -5.37 6.88
CA TYR A 91 -8.20 -4.23 5.98
C TYR A 91 -9.50 -3.48 5.73
N LEU A 92 -9.39 -2.22 5.32
CA LEU A 92 -10.48 -1.45 4.73
C LEU A 92 -10.52 -1.69 3.22
N ALA A 93 -11.71 -1.98 2.69
CA ALA A 93 -11.92 -2.21 1.26
C ALA A 93 -12.16 -0.89 0.52
N PRO A 94 -11.27 -0.48 -0.40
CA PRO A 94 -11.48 0.70 -1.23
C PRO A 94 -12.49 0.41 -2.34
N GLU A 95 -13.46 1.32 -2.52
CA GLU A 95 -14.46 1.24 -3.57
C GLU A 95 -14.50 2.54 -4.42
N PRO A 96 -14.52 2.44 -5.74
CA PRO A 96 -14.32 1.25 -6.56
C PRO A 96 -12.84 0.84 -6.66
N GLY A 97 -12.55 -0.45 -6.65
CA GLY A 97 -11.17 -0.97 -6.76
C GLY A 97 -10.61 -0.97 -8.20
N THR A 98 -11.42 -0.65 -9.19
CA THR A 98 -11.08 -0.77 -10.62
C THR A 98 -9.87 0.06 -11.02
N GLN A 99 -9.78 1.32 -10.58
CA GLN A 99 -8.66 2.20 -10.93
C GLN A 99 -7.35 1.72 -10.31
N LEU A 100 -7.40 1.21 -9.07
CA LEU A 100 -6.23 0.64 -8.39
C LEU A 100 -5.71 -0.59 -9.14
N ARG A 101 -6.61 -1.51 -9.51
CA ARG A 101 -6.23 -2.70 -10.31
C ARG A 101 -5.61 -2.31 -11.65
N LEU A 102 -6.19 -1.33 -12.33
CA LEU A 102 -5.66 -0.83 -13.60
C LEU A 102 -4.24 -0.27 -13.45
N LEU A 103 -3.98 0.53 -12.40
CA LEU A 103 -2.63 1.04 -12.12
C LEU A 103 -1.64 -0.11 -11.89
N THR A 104 -2.04 -1.14 -11.13
CA THR A 104 -1.20 -2.32 -10.90
C THR A 104 -0.91 -3.06 -12.21
N GLU A 105 -1.92 -3.28 -13.04
CA GLU A 105 -1.79 -4.00 -14.31
C GLU A 105 -0.83 -3.28 -15.28
N VAL A 106 -1.00 -1.98 -15.50
CA VAL A 106 -0.15 -1.24 -16.44
C VAL A 106 1.31 -1.17 -15.99
N ILE A 107 1.56 -1.12 -14.68
CA ILE A 107 2.92 -1.14 -14.13
C ILE A 107 3.52 -2.56 -14.25
N ALA A 108 2.77 -3.60 -13.90
CA ALA A 108 3.22 -4.98 -14.02
C ALA A 108 3.49 -5.39 -15.48
N ASP A 109 2.67 -4.92 -16.41
CA ASP A 109 2.89 -5.17 -17.86
C ASP A 109 4.19 -4.49 -18.35
N ARG A 110 4.52 -3.33 -17.81
CA ARG A 110 5.76 -2.61 -18.18
C ARG A 110 7.01 -3.23 -17.57
N TRP A 111 6.89 -3.78 -16.37
CA TRP A 111 7.99 -4.47 -15.65
C TRP A 111 7.55 -5.87 -15.22
N PRO A 112 7.48 -6.82 -16.17
CA PRO A 112 7.02 -8.19 -15.88
C PRO A 112 7.95 -8.95 -14.93
N GLU A 113 9.18 -8.49 -14.74
CA GLU A 113 10.12 -9.03 -13.75
C GLU A 113 9.77 -8.64 -12.30
N ALA A 114 8.82 -7.71 -12.10
CA ALA A 114 8.32 -7.30 -10.79
C ALA A 114 6.81 -7.58 -10.69
N PRO A 115 6.38 -8.85 -10.67
CA PRO A 115 4.97 -9.17 -10.55
C PRO A 115 4.44 -8.79 -9.15
N PRO A 116 3.18 -8.38 -9.02
CA PRO A 116 2.57 -8.08 -7.73
C PRO A 116 2.73 -9.23 -6.74
N TYR A 117 3.21 -8.93 -5.54
CA TYR A 117 3.46 -9.91 -4.47
C TYR A 117 4.32 -11.12 -4.91
N GLY A 118 5.27 -10.89 -5.82
CA GLY A 118 6.13 -11.96 -6.34
C GLY A 118 5.38 -13.03 -7.14
N GLY A 119 4.19 -12.73 -7.65
CA GLY A 119 3.35 -13.67 -8.39
C GLY A 119 2.64 -14.72 -7.53
N GLN A 120 2.56 -14.52 -6.21
CA GLN A 120 1.96 -15.48 -5.26
C GLN A 120 0.44 -15.56 -5.33
N PHE A 121 -0.23 -14.52 -5.84
CA PHE A 121 -1.69 -14.43 -5.89
C PHE A 121 -2.18 -14.28 -7.31
N ALA A 122 -3.27 -15.01 -7.66
CA ALA A 122 -3.89 -14.94 -8.97
C ALA A 122 -4.69 -13.64 -9.16
N ASP A 123 -5.32 -13.15 -8.08
CA ASP A 123 -6.17 -11.97 -8.10
C ASP A 123 -5.57 -10.83 -7.28
N ILE A 124 -5.71 -9.61 -7.80
CA ILE A 124 -5.34 -8.39 -7.09
C ILE A 124 -6.57 -7.88 -6.35
N VAL A 125 -6.48 -7.90 -5.02
CA VAL A 125 -7.51 -7.33 -4.13
C VAL A 125 -6.96 -6.07 -3.51
N PRO A 126 -7.34 -4.86 -3.98
CA PRO A 126 -6.93 -3.61 -3.36
C PRO A 126 -7.39 -3.55 -1.90
N HIS A 127 -6.49 -3.16 -0.99
CA HIS A 127 -6.79 -3.13 0.43
C HIS A 127 -5.91 -2.11 1.17
N LEU A 128 -6.48 -1.50 2.21
CA LEU A 128 -5.75 -0.68 3.18
C LEU A 128 -5.63 -1.50 4.45
N THR A 129 -4.44 -2.04 4.71
CA THR A 129 -4.18 -2.87 5.89
C THR A 129 -4.28 -2.04 7.18
N VAL A 130 -5.02 -2.55 8.16
CA VAL A 130 -5.14 -1.97 9.50
C VAL A 130 -4.38 -2.80 10.53
N ALA A 131 -4.47 -4.13 10.44
CA ALA A 131 -3.78 -5.06 11.33
C ALA A 131 -3.30 -6.28 10.54
N ASP A 132 -2.13 -6.81 10.91
CA ASP A 132 -1.51 -7.98 10.29
C ASP A 132 -0.87 -8.87 11.36
N GLY A 133 -1.01 -10.18 11.21
CA GLY A 133 -0.47 -11.18 12.14
C GLY A 133 -1.24 -11.28 13.45
N GLN A 134 -2.52 -10.98 13.48
CA GLN A 134 -3.36 -11.01 14.66
C GLN A 134 -4.35 -12.18 14.64
N ASP A 135 -4.81 -12.59 15.82
CA ASP A 135 -5.90 -13.56 15.96
C ASP A 135 -7.27 -12.93 15.71
N ASP A 136 -8.27 -13.77 15.49
CA ASP A 136 -9.62 -13.32 15.15
C ASP A 136 -10.26 -12.46 16.24
N ALA A 137 -9.97 -12.70 17.51
CA ALA A 137 -10.54 -11.92 18.61
C ALA A 137 -10.05 -10.46 18.58
N VAL A 138 -8.77 -10.24 18.27
CA VAL A 138 -8.18 -8.90 18.09
C VAL A 138 -8.77 -8.24 16.85
N LEU A 139 -8.88 -8.99 15.74
CA LEU A 139 -9.48 -8.46 14.51
C LEU A 139 -10.94 -8.06 14.70
N ASP A 140 -11.72 -8.83 15.46
CA ASP A 140 -13.12 -8.52 15.79
C ASP A 140 -13.25 -7.20 16.57
N GLU A 141 -12.37 -6.98 17.55
CA GLU A 141 -12.34 -5.74 18.34
C GLU A 141 -12.05 -4.53 17.44
N ILE A 142 -11.03 -4.63 16.59
CA ILE A 142 -10.65 -3.55 15.68
C ILE A 142 -11.78 -3.27 14.69
N GLU A 143 -12.36 -4.29 14.08
CA GLU A 143 -13.46 -4.14 13.11
C GLU A 143 -14.66 -3.44 13.72
N ALA A 144 -15.04 -3.80 14.94
CA ALA A 144 -16.16 -3.16 15.65
C ALA A 144 -15.93 -1.66 15.86
N ASP A 145 -14.71 -1.24 16.21
CA ASP A 145 -14.36 0.18 16.34
C ASP A 145 -14.39 0.89 14.98
N LEU A 146 -13.81 0.27 13.95
CA LEU A 146 -13.74 0.86 12.61
C LEU A 146 -15.13 1.09 12.01
N LEU A 147 -16.04 0.13 12.14
CA LEU A 147 -17.39 0.23 11.57
C LEU A 147 -18.18 1.42 12.13
N GLY A 148 -17.90 1.84 13.37
CA GLY A 148 -18.48 3.05 13.97
C GLY A 148 -17.92 4.37 13.40
N ARG A 149 -16.84 4.33 12.64
CA ARG A 149 -16.13 5.49 12.07
C ARG A 149 -16.22 5.58 10.55
N LEU A 150 -16.79 4.59 9.90
CA LEU A 150 -17.01 4.55 8.47
C LEU A 150 -18.40 5.13 8.11
N PRO A 151 -18.65 5.63 6.88
CA PRO A 151 -17.70 5.67 5.77
C PRO A 151 -16.86 6.96 5.74
N PHE A 152 -15.78 6.94 4.97
CA PHE A 152 -15.07 8.15 4.54
C PHE A 152 -14.65 8.03 3.07
N THR A 153 -14.31 9.15 2.45
CA THR A 153 -13.83 9.23 1.06
C THR A 153 -12.46 9.88 1.04
N SER A 154 -11.58 9.43 0.17
CA SER A 154 -10.26 10.00 -0.04
C SER A 154 -9.95 10.18 -1.52
N ARG A 155 -9.33 11.30 -1.87
CA ARG A 155 -8.87 11.59 -3.23
C ARG A 155 -7.49 11.01 -3.47
N VAL A 156 -7.33 10.24 -4.54
CA VAL A 156 -6.04 9.75 -5.01
C VAL A 156 -5.58 10.62 -6.19
N SER A 157 -4.48 11.34 -6.01
CA SER A 157 -3.92 12.26 -7.00
C SER A 157 -2.47 11.98 -7.37
N SER A 158 -1.84 11.01 -6.69
CA SER A 158 -0.45 10.59 -6.97
C SER A 158 -0.23 9.14 -6.59
N VAL A 159 0.82 8.57 -7.16
CA VAL A 159 1.40 7.29 -6.76
C VAL A 159 2.81 7.54 -6.26
N ASP A 160 3.14 7.04 -5.08
CA ASP A 160 4.42 7.27 -4.44
C ASP A 160 5.31 6.03 -4.53
N LEU A 161 6.56 6.24 -4.92
CA LEU A 161 7.62 5.24 -4.89
C LEU A 161 8.30 5.30 -3.53
N MET A 162 8.18 4.23 -2.77
CA MET A 162 8.78 4.07 -1.46
C MET A 162 10.02 3.19 -1.55
N VAL A 163 11.01 3.47 -0.71
CA VAL A 163 12.24 2.67 -0.57
C VAL A 163 12.49 2.38 0.90
N HIS A 164 12.93 1.16 1.20
CA HIS A 164 13.37 0.75 2.54
C HIS A 164 14.88 0.88 2.66
N ASP A 165 15.36 1.62 3.68
CA ASP A 165 16.79 1.88 3.88
C ASP A 165 17.50 0.83 4.77
N GLY A 166 16.77 -0.21 5.17
CA GLY A 166 17.23 -1.23 6.11
C GLY A 166 16.63 -1.05 7.51
N ALA A 167 16.07 0.13 7.82
CA ALA A 167 15.42 0.44 9.09
C ALA A 167 13.98 0.94 8.88
N LYS A 168 13.77 1.83 7.92
CA LYS A 168 12.50 2.50 7.67
C LYS A 168 12.21 2.65 6.18
N TRP A 169 10.93 2.83 5.87
CA TRP A 169 10.46 3.23 4.55
C TRP A 169 10.50 4.75 4.39
N HIS A 170 10.96 5.20 3.23
CA HIS A 170 11.01 6.61 2.85
C HIS A 170 10.42 6.81 1.47
N GLU A 171 9.82 7.97 1.24
CA GLU A 171 9.43 8.39 -0.10
C GLU A 171 10.68 8.72 -0.93
N ARG A 172 10.82 8.08 -2.09
CA ARG A 172 11.86 8.38 -3.06
C ARG A 172 11.39 9.33 -4.14
N ALA A 173 10.17 9.17 -4.60
CA ALA A 173 9.54 9.99 -5.63
C ALA A 173 8.03 9.91 -5.54
N SER A 174 7.35 10.93 -6.05
CA SER A 174 5.90 10.96 -6.19
C SER A 174 5.53 11.31 -7.62
N PHE A 175 4.57 10.58 -8.19
CA PHE A 175 4.14 10.73 -9.57
C PHE A 175 2.68 11.17 -9.61
N ALA A 176 2.44 12.38 -10.11
CA ALA A 176 1.10 12.92 -10.21
C ALA A 176 0.25 12.16 -11.25
N LEU A 177 -1.01 11.91 -10.88
CA LEU A 177 -2.05 11.53 -11.82
C LEU A 177 -2.59 12.77 -12.54
N LEU A 178 -3.28 12.57 -13.67
CA LEU A 178 -3.93 13.64 -14.41
C LEU A 178 -5.08 14.22 -13.57
N GLY A 179 -5.02 15.50 -13.28
CA GLY A 179 -6.04 16.23 -12.50
C GLY A 179 -7.39 16.37 -13.17
#